data_d6c816b16d14fbe39d4fd9a4b3ba9f15
#
_entry.id   d6c816b16d14fbe39d4fd9a4b3ba9f15
#
_cell.length_a   1.000
_cell.length_b   1.000
_cell.length_c   1.000
_cell.angle_alpha   90.00
_cell.angle_beta   90.00
_cell.angle_gamma   90.00
#
_symmetry.space_group_name_H-M   'P 1'
#
loop_
_entity.id
_entity.type
_entity.pdbx_description
1 polymer ?
#
loop_
_entity_poly.entity_id
_entity_poly.type
_entity_poly.pdbx_seq_one_letter_code
_entity_poly.pdbx_strand_id
1 'polypeptide(L)'
;MHRETAKREAWIVLGGIHLLNQTAPRQPDDPIVLVQVPPQEVSTSPTTTVVVHWDALGPCPVRPLTASGDALAPGREIDGSALFPDAIAGPDLMAMAGPTAAPGLVPLCYLAQHASGYHVFAQIRFHPEDACFIRTTPMPVGDGPVEALRWLNPALEAHASAVLRLNNHKRYFQTHFAGTELEHKYNLAPGTDIWAAAMELLKALRHGVLDGCQPEYRDEFQIYFTENHLFDVTGPEEELGYASFIRTVNGGHVLKRKWYAEDTFARREQLFPDVDVRPGGFEEYLREKMGLQVRTMPPFRRVRYDIQCESMVTGHIYGIFLDHCSLLAARDLVLSQCELEYRRSRSFLDHDQNEVLAEMERISHWLQDYLTARGLTQERTYYSKRTFLRDVVAARPDLAPAR
;
A
#
# COMPACT_ATOMS: atom_id res chain seq x y z
N MET A 1 -35.27 -15.72 -21.81
CA MET A 1 -33.92 -15.88 -22.41
C MET A 1 -32.93 -15.49 -21.35
N HIS A 2 -32.37 -16.48 -20.60
CA HIS A 2 -31.23 -16.26 -19.71
C HIS A 2 -30.03 -16.06 -20.63
N ARG A 3 -29.44 -14.86 -20.60
CA ARG A 3 -28.07 -14.67 -21.10
C ARG A 3 -27.17 -15.47 -20.16
N GLU A 4 -26.64 -16.60 -20.62
CA GLU A 4 -25.47 -17.20 -20.00
C GLU A 4 -24.41 -16.10 -19.90
N THR A 5 -24.10 -15.69 -18.69
CA THR A 5 -22.94 -14.86 -18.41
C THR A 5 -21.73 -15.69 -18.78
N ALA A 6 -21.11 -15.39 -19.91
CA ALA A 6 -19.86 -16.04 -20.34
C ALA A 6 -18.89 -16.00 -19.15
N LYS A 7 -18.43 -17.18 -18.75
CA LYS A 7 -17.50 -17.34 -17.63
C LYS A 7 -16.24 -16.55 -18.01
N ARG A 8 -15.93 -15.49 -17.26
CA ARG A 8 -14.73 -14.69 -17.49
C ARG A 8 -13.51 -15.57 -17.25
N GLU A 9 -12.50 -15.42 -18.07
CA GLU A 9 -11.25 -16.16 -17.94
C GLU A 9 -10.10 -15.25 -17.51
N ALA A 10 -9.15 -15.80 -16.77
CA ALA A 10 -7.93 -15.13 -16.38
C ALA A 10 -6.72 -16.03 -16.62
N TRP A 11 -5.59 -15.42 -16.97
CA TRP A 11 -4.38 -16.11 -17.36
C TRP A 11 -3.15 -15.42 -16.77
N ILE A 12 -2.17 -16.22 -16.36
CA ILE A 12 -0.82 -15.75 -16.09
C ILE A 12 0.05 -16.11 -17.27
N VAL A 13 0.77 -15.13 -17.79
CA VAL A 13 1.77 -15.31 -18.84
C VAL A 13 3.13 -15.43 -18.17
N LEU A 14 3.78 -16.58 -18.33
CA LEU A 14 5.15 -16.81 -17.89
C LEU A 14 6.09 -16.70 -19.08
N GLY A 15 7.30 -16.23 -18.85
CA GLY A 15 8.35 -16.16 -19.87
C GLY A 15 9.73 -16.07 -19.22
N GLY A 16 10.77 -16.02 -20.04
CA GLY A 16 12.15 -15.91 -19.58
C GLY A 16 12.42 -14.59 -18.83
N ILE A 17 13.36 -14.60 -17.89
CA ILE A 17 13.74 -13.43 -17.09
C ILE A 17 14.19 -12.24 -17.95
N HIS A 18 14.75 -12.50 -19.13
CA HIS A 18 15.14 -11.46 -20.08
C HIS A 18 13.95 -10.66 -20.62
N LEU A 19 12.76 -11.29 -20.71
CA LEU A 19 11.51 -10.61 -21.09
C LEU A 19 10.98 -9.74 -19.93
N LEU A 20 11.13 -10.19 -18.68
CA LEU A 20 10.76 -9.41 -17.52
C LEU A 20 11.63 -8.14 -17.39
N ASN A 21 12.94 -8.28 -17.57
CA ASN A 21 13.91 -7.21 -17.33
C ASN A 21 14.29 -6.45 -18.60
N GLN A 22 13.80 -6.86 -19.76
CA GLN A 22 14.16 -6.30 -21.08
C GLN A 22 15.68 -6.28 -21.32
N THR A 23 16.40 -7.30 -20.84
CA THR A 23 17.85 -7.41 -21.02
C THR A 23 18.24 -7.91 -22.40
N ALA A 24 17.30 -8.50 -23.13
CA ALA A 24 17.43 -8.86 -24.54
C ALA A 24 16.09 -8.64 -25.28
N PRO A 25 16.11 -8.34 -26.58
CA PRO A 25 14.89 -8.29 -27.39
C PRO A 25 14.19 -9.63 -27.42
N ARG A 26 12.85 -9.59 -27.36
CA ARG A 26 12.01 -10.78 -27.54
C ARG A 26 12.25 -11.41 -28.91
N GLN A 27 12.41 -12.72 -28.92
CA GLN A 27 12.52 -13.51 -30.13
C GLN A 27 11.23 -14.28 -30.41
N PRO A 28 10.92 -14.61 -31.69
CA PRO A 28 9.70 -15.36 -32.02
C PRO A 28 9.62 -16.74 -31.38
N ASP A 29 10.75 -17.38 -31.09
CA ASP A 29 10.89 -18.70 -30.48
C ASP A 29 11.09 -18.68 -28.95
N ASP A 30 11.06 -17.47 -28.31
CA ASP A 30 11.10 -17.40 -26.86
C ASP A 30 9.96 -18.20 -26.24
N PRO A 31 10.23 -19.04 -25.23
CA PRO A 31 9.21 -19.83 -24.58
C PRO A 31 8.27 -18.94 -23.75
N ILE A 32 6.98 -19.12 -23.97
CA ILE A 32 5.88 -18.52 -23.23
C ILE A 32 5.01 -19.66 -22.67
N VAL A 33 4.66 -19.59 -21.41
CA VAL A 33 3.73 -20.53 -20.81
C VAL A 33 2.51 -19.78 -20.28
N LEU A 34 1.33 -20.20 -20.74
CA LEU A 34 0.05 -19.67 -20.26
C LEU A 34 -0.47 -20.57 -19.15
N VAL A 35 -0.79 -20.00 -18.01
CA VAL A 35 -1.41 -20.68 -16.89
C VAL A 35 -2.81 -20.10 -16.70
N GLN A 36 -3.85 -20.90 -16.89
CA GLN A 36 -5.22 -20.48 -16.61
C GLN A 36 -5.45 -20.49 -15.11
N VAL A 37 -5.94 -19.38 -14.59
CA VAL A 37 -6.23 -19.24 -13.15
C VAL A 37 -7.70 -18.84 -12.97
N PRO A 38 -8.30 -19.12 -11.80
CA PRO A 38 -9.61 -18.58 -11.47
C PRO A 38 -9.58 -17.05 -11.59
N PRO A 39 -10.55 -16.44 -12.28
CA PRO A 39 -10.65 -14.99 -12.28
C PRO A 39 -10.90 -14.53 -10.85
N GLN A 40 -10.15 -13.52 -10.39
CA GLN A 40 -10.50 -12.87 -9.14
C GLN A 40 -11.87 -12.22 -9.32
N GLU A 41 -12.75 -12.36 -8.31
CA GLU A 41 -14.05 -11.71 -8.33
C GLU A 41 -13.84 -10.21 -8.40
N VAL A 42 -14.09 -9.66 -9.58
CA VAL A 42 -13.92 -8.25 -9.86
C VAL A 42 -15.30 -7.63 -9.75
N SER A 43 -15.44 -6.60 -8.92
CA SER A 43 -16.58 -5.69 -8.95
C SER A 43 -16.76 -5.14 -10.37
N THR A 44 -17.83 -4.41 -10.64
CA THR A 44 -18.15 -3.83 -11.97
C THR A 44 -17.05 -2.95 -12.55
N SER A 45 -16.11 -2.48 -11.71
CA SER A 45 -14.88 -1.77 -12.13
C SER A 45 -13.70 -2.73 -12.16
N PRO A 46 -12.80 -2.64 -13.16
CA PRO A 46 -11.59 -3.44 -13.18
C PRO A 46 -10.67 -3.02 -12.04
N THR A 47 -10.14 -4.00 -11.31
CA THR A 47 -9.15 -3.76 -10.24
C THR A 47 -7.89 -3.10 -10.81
N THR A 48 -7.13 -2.40 -9.96
CA THR A 48 -5.79 -1.90 -10.30
C THR A 48 -4.68 -2.87 -9.95
N THR A 49 -4.89 -3.71 -8.93
CA THR A 49 -3.90 -4.65 -8.40
C THR A 49 -4.51 -6.05 -8.29
N VAL A 50 -3.72 -7.06 -8.64
CA VAL A 50 -4.06 -8.48 -8.50
C VAL A 50 -2.92 -9.17 -7.76
N VAL A 51 -3.25 -9.95 -6.73
CA VAL A 51 -2.31 -10.84 -6.04
C VAL A 51 -2.77 -12.29 -6.26
N VAL A 52 -1.85 -13.12 -6.69
CA VAL A 52 -2.08 -14.55 -6.89
C VAL A 52 -1.22 -15.32 -5.91
N HIS A 53 -1.84 -16.09 -5.03
CA HIS A 53 -1.19 -17.02 -4.12
C HIS A 53 -1.17 -18.41 -4.76
N TRP A 54 0.01 -18.98 -4.94
CA TRP A 54 0.18 -20.22 -5.71
C TRP A 54 -0.47 -21.42 -5.04
N ASP A 55 -0.36 -21.53 -3.74
CA ASP A 55 -0.94 -22.60 -2.92
C ASP A 55 -2.47 -22.50 -2.76
N ALA A 56 -3.05 -21.34 -3.07
CA ALA A 56 -4.50 -21.16 -3.14
C ALA A 56 -5.08 -21.60 -4.50
N LEU A 57 -4.22 -21.84 -5.51
CA LEU A 57 -4.64 -22.34 -6.80
C LEU A 57 -4.74 -23.87 -6.74
N GLY A 58 -5.86 -24.43 -7.20
CA GLY A 58 -5.97 -25.84 -7.51
C GLY A 58 -5.25 -26.22 -8.81
N PRO A 59 -5.60 -27.37 -9.42
CA PRO A 59 -5.09 -27.74 -10.73
C PRO A 59 -5.40 -26.66 -11.78
N CYS A 60 -4.35 -26.17 -12.44
CA CYS A 60 -4.41 -25.13 -13.44
C CYS A 60 -4.09 -25.70 -14.83
N PRO A 61 -4.93 -25.46 -15.86
CA PRO A 61 -4.57 -25.72 -17.24
C PRO A 61 -3.35 -24.90 -17.66
N VAL A 62 -2.34 -25.56 -18.21
CA VAL A 62 -1.07 -24.95 -18.64
C VAL A 62 -0.85 -25.22 -20.11
N ARG A 63 -0.48 -24.17 -20.88
CA ARG A 63 -0.23 -24.27 -22.34
C ARG A 63 1.14 -23.66 -22.66
N PRO A 64 2.13 -24.46 -23.05
CA PRO A 64 3.43 -23.97 -23.49
C PRO A 64 3.40 -23.58 -24.97
N LEU A 65 3.88 -22.38 -25.27
CA LEU A 65 3.88 -21.74 -26.58
C LEU A 65 5.23 -21.07 -26.84
N THR A 66 5.48 -20.70 -28.08
CA THR A 66 6.49 -19.72 -28.44
C THR A 66 5.89 -18.29 -28.31
N ALA A 67 6.72 -17.27 -28.30
CA ALA A 67 6.27 -15.87 -28.36
C ALA A 67 5.51 -15.54 -29.66
N SER A 68 5.69 -16.31 -30.76
CA SER A 68 4.87 -16.25 -31.96
C SER A 68 3.53 -16.97 -31.86
N GLY A 69 3.32 -17.77 -30.82
CA GLY A 69 2.07 -18.50 -30.57
C GLY A 69 2.06 -19.94 -31.00
N ASP A 70 3.19 -20.48 -31.48
CA ASP A 70 3.29 -21.89 -31.87
C ASP A 70 3.37 -22.79 -30.63
N ALA A 71 2.66 -23.93 -30.65
CA ALA A 71 2.66 -24.84 -29.52
C ALA A 71 4.04 -25.54 -29.37
N LEU A 72 4.63 -25.46 -28.17
CA LEU A 72 5.89 -26.14 -27.83
C LEU A 72 5.66 -27.58 -27.39
N ALA A 73 4.56 -27.84 -26.66
CA ALA A 73 4.17 -29.17 -26.19
C ALA A 73 2.65 -29.22 -25.97
N PRO A 74 2.06 -30.42 -25.82
CA PRO A 74 0.66 -30.55 -25.40
C PRO A 74 0.42 -29.87 -24.04
N GLY A 75 -0.72 -29.18 -23.94
CA GLY A 75 -1.16 -28.61 -22.65
C GLY A 75 -1.49 -29.72 -21.64
N ARG A 76 -1.33 -29.40 -20.35
CA ARG A 76 -1.71 -30.27 -19.23
C ARG A 76 -2.11 -29.47 -18.02
N GLU A 77 -2.65 -30.12 -17.00
CA GLU A 77 -2.91 -29.50 -15.71
C GLU A 77 -1.69 -29.64 -14.80
N ILE A 78 -1.38 -28.56 -14.05
CA ILE A 78 -0.36 -28.52 -12.99
C ILE A 78 -1.02 -27.93 -11.75
N ASP A 79 -0.77 -28.51 -10.59
CA ASP A 79 -1.21 -27.96 -9.30
C ASP A 79 -0.53 -26.62 -9.04
N GLY A 80 -1.28 -25.64 -8.53
CA GLY A 80 -0.77 -24.30 -8.29
C GLY A 80 0.47 -24.26 -7.39
N SER A 81 0.50 -25.10 -6.34
CA SER A 81 1.65 -25.21 -5.44
C SER A 81 2.92 -25.76 -6.12
N ALA A 82 2.78 -26.46 -7.25
CA ALA A 82 3.89 -27.01 -8.02
C ALA A 82 4.40 -26.02 -9.11
N LEU A 83 3.72 -24.91 -9.33
CA LEU A 83 4.16 -23.92 -10.32
C LEU A 83 5.48 -23.26 -9.92
N PHE A 84 5.59 -22.83 -8.66
CA PHE A 84 6.77 -22.12 -8.14
C PHE A 84 7.11 -22.59 -6.70
N PRO A 85 7.67 -23.80 -6.54
CA PRO A 85 7.92 -24.34 -5.19
C PRO A 85 8.91 -23.51 -4.35
N ASP A 86 9.91 -22.86 -4.98
CA ASP A 86 10.96 -22.10 -4.30
C ASP A 86 11.33 -20.80 -5.03
N ALA A 87 10.35 -20.03 -5.54
CA ALA A 87 10.55 -18.89 -6.44
C ALA A 87 11.23 -19.24 -7.77
N ILE A 88 11.35 -20.53 -8.07
CA ILE A 88 11.87 -21.06 -9.31
C ILE A 88 10.76 -21.87 -9.96
N ALA A 89 10.61 -21.73 -11.27
CA ALA A 89 9.64 -22.52 -12.02
C ALA A 89 9.84 -24.02 -11.77
N GLY A 90 8.76 -24.69 -11.40
CA GLY A 90 8.77 -26.10 -11.07
C GLY A 90 9.26 -26.98 -12.24
N PRO A 91 9.77 -28.18 -11.94
CA PRO A 91 10.34 -29.04 -12.96
C PRO A 91 9.37 -29.38 -14.11
N ASP A 92 8.09 -29.46 -13.81
CA ASP A 92 7.06 -29.72 -14.80
C ASP A 92 6.87 -28.56 -15.77
N LEU A 93 6.87 -27.30 -15.28
CA LEU A 93 6.84 -26.10 -16.13
C LEU A 93 8.08 -26.03 -17.02
N MET A 94 9.26 -26.27 -16.44
CA MET A 94 10.52 -26.24 -17.18
C MET A 94 10.60 -27.34 -18.27
N ALA A 95 10.11 -28.54 -17.98
CA ALA A 95 10.06 -29.60 -18.94
C ALA A 95 9.14 -29.29 -20.14
N MET A 96 8.02 -28.57 -19.89
CA MET A 96 7.10 -28.16 -20.95
C MET A 96 7.65 -27.01 -21.81
N ALA A 97 8.36 -26.07 -21.19
CA ALA A 97 8.92 -24.89 -21.88
C ALA A 97 10.19 -25.25 -22.71
N GLY A 98 10.81 -26.39 -22.43
CA GLY A 98 11.99 -26.86 -23.12
C GLY A 98 13.31 -26.21 -22.68
N PRO A 99 14.45 -26.63 -23.27
CA PRO A 99 15.78 -26.20 -22.83
C PRO A 99 16.07 -24.70 -23.06
N THR A 100 15.35 -24.06 -23.95
CA THR A 100 15.48 -22.60 -24.22
C THR A 100 14.89 -21.72 -23.11
N ALA A 101 14.11 -22.33 -22.20
CA ALA A 101 13.57 -21.62 -21.05
C ALA A 101 14.59 -21.37 -19.92
N ALA A 102 15.84 -21.85 -20.05
CA ALA A 102 16.90 -21.55 -19.08
C ALA A 102 17.33 -20.06 -19.16
N PRO A 103 17.59 -19.36 -18.02
CA PRO A 103 17.73 -19.90 -16.66
C PRO A 103 16.43 -20.09 -15.88
N GLY A 104 15.26 -19.86 -16.44
CA GLY A 104 13.99 -20.10 -15.77
C GLY A 104 12.84 -19.24 -16.28
N LEU A 105 11.64 -19.70 -16.04
CA LEU A 105 10.40 -18.95 -16.30
C LEU A 105 10.03 -18.13 -15.06
N VAL A 106 9.52 -16.93 -15.32
CA VAL A 106 8.97 -16.05 -14.30
C VAL A 106 7.62 -15.50 -14.75
N PRO A 107 6.72 -15.12 -13.84
CA PRO A 107 5.50 -14.41 -14.19
C PRO A 107 5.84 -13.07 -14.86
N LEU A 108 5.29 -12.80 -16.04
CA LEU A 108 5.43 -11.53 -16.75
C LEU A 108 4.20 -10.65 -16.50
N CYS A 109 3.03 -11.19 -16.76
CA CYS A 109 1.78 -10.45 -16.60
C CYS A 109 0.61 -11.39 -16.28
N TYR A 110 -0.42 -10.80 -15.68
CA TYR A 110 -1.74 -11.37 -15.49
C TYR A 110 -2.70 -10.73 -16.50
N LEU A 111 -3.58 -11.53 -17.07
CA LEU A 111 -4.58 -11.12 -18.05
C LEU A 111 -5.97 -11.39 -17.50
N ALA A 112 -6.82 -10.35 -17.51
CA ALA A 112 -8.23 -10.49 -17.19
C ALA A 112 -9.07 -10.28 -18.44
N GLN A 113 -9.88 -11.27 -18.80
CA GLN A 113 -10.78 -11.18 -19.94
C GLN A 113 -11.83 -10.09 -19.73
N HIS A 114 -12.00 -9.25 -20.73
CA HIS A 114 -13.02 -8.21 -20.85
C HIS A 114 -13.87 -8.47 -22.11
N ALA A 115 -15.03 -7.84 -22.22
CA ALA A 115 -15.93 -8.01 -23.38
C ALA A 115 -15.27 -7.65 -24.73
N SER A 116 -14.28 -6.77 -24.73
CA SER A 116 -13.62 -6.25 -25.94
C SER A 116 -12.12 -6.60 -26.03
N GLY A 117 -11.62 -7.56 -25.23
CA GLY A 117 -10.20 -7.91 -25.21
C GLY A 117 -9.73 -8.30 -23.81
N TYR A 118 -8.50 -7.94 -23.47
CA TYR A 118 -7.87 -8.31 -22.20
C TYR A 118 -7.25 -7.11 -21.53
N HIS A 119 -7.49 -6.93 -20.23
CA HIS A 119 -6.70 -6.03 -19.41
C HIS A 119 -5.38 -6.72 -19.03
N VAL A 120 -4.29 -6.00 -19.20
CA VAL A 120 -2.94 -6.46 -18.87
C VAL A 120 -2.51 -5.87 -17.55
N PHE A 121 -2.10 -6.74 -16.64
CA PHE A 121 -1.52 -6.39 -15.35
C PHE A 121 -0.08 -6.90 -15.36
N ALA A 122 0.89 -6.02 -15.32
CA ALA A 122 2.29 -6.41 -15.33
C ALA A 122 2.79 -6.74 -13.92
N GLN A 123 3.66 -7.73 -13.82
CA GLN A 123 4.27 -8.14 -12.56
C GLN A 123 5.11 -7.00 -11.97
N ILE A 124 4.88 -6.71 -10.69
CA ILE A 124 5.68 -5.76 -9.92
C ILE A 124 6.50 -6.45 -8.83
N ARG A 125 6.03 -7.60 -8.36
CA ARG A 125 6.73 -8.44 -7.36
C ARG A 125 6.40 -9.91 -7.60
N PHE A 126 7.40 -10.74 -7.35
CA PHE A 126 7.31 -12.20 -7.41
C PHE A 126 8.03 -12.82 -6.22
N HIS A 127 7.40 -13.79 -5.60
CA HIS A 127 7.87 -14.49 -4.42
C HIS A 127 7.47 -15.98 -4.49
N PRO A 128 8.12 -16.89 -3.73
CA PRO A 128 7.72 -18.30 -3.67
C PRO A 128 6.25 -18.53 -3.38
N GLU A 129 5.63 -17.70 -2.55
CA GLU A 129 4.25 -17.88 -2.09
C GLU A 129 3.23 -17.20 -3.02
N ASP A 130 3.62 -16.11 -3.71
CA ASP A 130 2.69 -15.26 -4.45
C ASP A 130 3.36 -14.42 -5.55
N ALA A 131 2.53 -13.83 -6.41
CA ALA A 131 2.93 -12.73 -7.29
C ALA A 131 1.91 -11.59 -7.25
N CYS A 132 2.41 -10.35 -7.34
CA CYS A 132 1.60 -9.15 -7.42
C CYS A 132 1.73 -8.50 -8.79
N PHE A 133 0.58 -8.11 -9.35
CA PHE A 133 0.47 -7.51 -10.67
C PHE A 133 -0.30 -6.19 -10.59
N ILE A 134 0.15 -5.19 -11.35
CA ILE A 134 -0.51 -3.89 -11.45
C ILE A 134 -1.04 -3.68 -12.85
N ARG A 135 -2.26 -3.17 -12.98
CA ARG A 135 -2.88 -2.89 -14.27
C ARG A 135 -2.12 -1.80 -15.02
N THR A 136 -1.72 -2.12 -16.25
CA THR A 136 -0.93 -1.21 -17.11
C THR A 136 -1.71 -0.69 -18.31
N THR A 137 -2.87 -1.31 -18.62
CA THR A 137 -3.69 -0.89 -19.77
C THR A 137 -5.00 -0.23 -19.30
N PRO A 138 -5.24 1.06 -19.62
CA PRO A 138 -6.51 1.71 -19.33
C PRO A 138 -7.66 1.08 -20.14
N MET A 139 -7.39 0.65 -21.38
CA MET A 139 -8.32 -0.04 -22.26
C MET A 139 -7.88 -1.47 -22.50
N PRO A 140 -8.82 -2.41 -22.74
CA PRO A 140 -8.45 -3.76 -23.12
C PRO A 140 -7.62 -3.81 -24.40
N VAL A 141 -6.68 -4.75 -24.48
CA VAL A 141 -5.85 -4.98 -25.65
C VAL A 141 -6.15 -6.35 -26.27
N GLY A 142 -5.89 -6.49 -27.56
CA GLY A 142 -6.19 -7.70 -28.32
C GLY A 142 -7.69 -7.93 -28.47
N ASP A 143 -8.04 -8.98 -29.21
CA ASP A 143 -9.42 -9.38 -29.44
C ASP A 143 -9.55 -10.90 -29.59
N GLY A 144 -10.79 -11.40 -29.59
CA GLY A 144 -11.13 -12.79 -29.84
C GLY A 144 -10.92 -13.73 -28.64
N PRO A 145 -11.20 -15.01 -28.85
CA PRO A 145 -11.04 -16.02 -27.82
C PRO A 145 -9.56 -16.28 -27.53
N VAL A 146 -9.29 -16.82 -26.35
CA VAL A 146 -7.93 -17.10 -25.86
C VAL A 146 -7.16 -18.03 -26.80
N GLU A 147 -7.85 -18.96 -27.43
CA GLU A 147 -7.26 -19.94 -28.34
C GLU A 147 -6.69 -19.30 -29.62
N ALA A 148 -7.25 -18.16 -30.04
CA ALA A 148 -6.80 -17.46 -31.25
C ALA A 148 -5.48 -16.72 -31.06
N LEU A 149 -5.03 -16.52 -29.80
CA LEU A 149 -3.76 -15.89 -29.41
C LEU A 149 -3.51 -14.50 -29.99
N ARG A 150 -4.51 -13.83 -30.58
CA ARG A 150 -4.38 -12.48 -31.16
C ARG A 150 -4.03 -11.44 -30.12
N TRP A 151 -4.35 -11.70 -28.87
CA TRP A 151 -4.06 -10.86 -27.71
C TRP A 151 -2.61 -11.01 -27.20
N LEU A 152 -1.89 -12.09 -27.55
CA LEU A 152 -0.57 -12.39 -26.96
C LEU A 152 0.46 -11.29 -27.27
N ASN A 153 0.63 -10.95 -28.56
CA ASN A 153 1.55 -9.87 -28.93
C ASN A 153 1.17 -8.52 -28.31
N PRO A 154 -0.08 -8.03 -28.41
CA PRO A 154 -0.50 -6.80 -27.71
C PRO A 154 -0.24 -6.82 -26.20
N ALA A 155 -0.43 -7.96 -25.53
CA ALA A 155 -0.19 -8.09 -24.10
C ALA A 155 1.32 -8.00 -23.76
N LEU A 156 2.17 -8.70 -24.53
CA LEU A 156 3.63 -8.65 -24.36
C LEU A 156 4.19 -7.26 -24.68
N GLU A 157 3.63 -6.55 -25.66
CA GLU A 157 3.99 -5.16 -25.97
C GLU A 157 3.56 -4.21 -24.86
N ALA A 158 2.35 -4.35 -24.31
CA ALA A 158 1.87 -3.58 -23.19
C ALA A 158 2.75 -3.79 -21.94
N HIS A 159 3.16 -5.03 -21.67
CA HIS A 159 4.13 -5.35 -20.62
C HIS A 159 5.48 -4.66 -20.87
N ALA A 160 6.07 -4.85 -22.05
CA ALA A 160 7.37 -4.28 -22.41
C ALA A 160 7.38 -2.74 -22.33
N SER A 161 6.31 -2.07 -22.75
CA SER A 161 6.19 -0.61 -22.69
C SER A 161 6.12 -0.08 -21.25
N ALA A 162 5.64 -0.87 -20.30
CA ALA A 162 5.54 -0.50 -18.89
C ALA A 162 6.83 -0.73 -18.09
N VAL A 163 7.77 -1.55 -18.60
CA VAL A 163 8.93 -2.04 -17.85
C VAL A 163 9.80 -0.95 -17.23
N LEU A 164 9.98 0.18 -17.94
CA LEU A 164 10.77 1.31 -17.42
C LEU A 164 10.17 1.91 -16.14
N ARG A 165 8.84 1.95 -16.05
CA ARG A 165 8.11 2.41 -14.86
C ARG A 165 8.10 1.33 -13.78
N LEU A 166 7.95 0.06 -14.17
CA LEU A 166 7.93 -1.09 -13.28
C LEU A 166 9.28 -1.27 -12.56
N ASN A 167 10.39 -1.15 -13.28
CA ASN A 167 11.73 -1.28 -12.71
C ASN A 167 12.12 -0.11 -11.80
N ASN A 168 11.40 1.00 -11.88
CA ASN A 168 11.51 2.10 -10.92
C ASN A 168 10.21 2.19 -10.10
N HIS A 169 10.09 1.37 -9.07
CA HIS A 169 8.88 1.21 -8.27
C HIS A 169 8.32 2.49 -7.63
N LYS A 170 9.08 3.58 -7.60
CA LYS A 170 8.58 4.89 -7.15
C LYS A 170 7.73 5.60 -8.20
N ARG A 171 7.84 5.24 -9.48
CA ARG A 171 7.17 5.94 -10.58
C ARG A 171 5.71 5.54 -10.78
N TYR A 172 5.27 4.42 -10.23
CA TYR A 172 3.87 4.03 -10.26
C TYR A 172 3.10 4.41 -8.99
N PHE A 173 3.77 5.00 -8.01
CA PHE A 173 3.09 5.64 -6.89
C PHE A 173 2.76 7.09 -7.23
N GLN A 174 1.53 7.46 -6.94
CA GLN A 174 1.00 8.81 -7.11
C GLN A 174 0.56 9.34 -5.75
N THR A 175 0.66 10.66 -5.57
CA THR A 175 0.15 11.36 -4.38
C THR A 175 -0.83 12.42 -4.84
N HIS A 176 -2.12 12.23 -4.52
CA HIS A 176 -3.18 13.13 -4.95
C HIS A 176 -3.28 14.42 -4.10
N PHE A 177 -2.77 14.39 -2.87
CA PHE A 177 -2.83 15.51 -1.93
C PHE A 177 -1.41 15.88 -1.47
N ALA A 178 -0.60 16.39 -2.41
CA ALA A 178 0.77 16.78 -2.12
C ALA A 178 0.83 17.86 -1.02
N GLY A 179 1.58 17.60 0.06
CA GLY A 179 1.72 18.51 1.19
C GLY A 179 0.49 18.64 2.09
N THR A 180 -0.53 17.81 1.88
CA THR A 180 -1.73 17.76 2.72
C THR A 180 -1.92 16.35 3.26
N GLU A 181 -2.01 16.23 4.58
CA GLU A 181 -2.39 15.02 5.28
C GLU A 181 -3.91 14.99 5.42
N LEU A 182 -4.53 13.88 5.02
CA LEU A 182 -5.95 13.60 5.25
C LEU A 182 -6.05 12.52 6.31
N GLU A 183 -6.71 12.80 7.44
CA GLU A 183 -6.64 11.92 8.60
C GLU A 183 -7.95 11.91 9.39
N HIS A 184 -8.52 10.72 9.62
CA HIS A 184 -9.54 10.46 10.64
C HIS A 184 -8.88 9.86 11.88
N LYS A 185 -9.40 10.17 13.05
CA LYS A 185 -8.89 9.69 14.34
C LYS A 185 -10.01 9.06 15.17
N TYR A 186 -9.60 8.11 16.01
CA TYR A 186 -10.45 7.43 16.98
C TYR A 186 -9.68 7.35 18.29
N ASN A 187 -10.16 8.00 19.34
CA ASN A 187 -9.56 7.83 20.66
C ASN A 187 -9.89 6.43 21.16
N LEU A 188 -8.86 5.68 21.55
CA LEU A 188 -9.03 4.33 22.05
C LEU A 188 -9.36 4.36 23.55
N ALA A 189 -10.11 3.38 24.01
CA ALA A 189 -10.46 3.21 25.40
C ALA A 189 -9.20 3.11 26.28
N PRO A 190 -9.22 3.68 27.51
CA PRO A 190 -8.10 3.57 28.43
C PRO A 190 -7.71 2.09 28.66
N GLY A 191 -6.40 1.82 28.65
CA GLY A 191 -5.87 0.48 28.85
C GLY A 191 -5.92 -0.44 27.63
N THR A 192 -6.33 0.05 26.46
CA THR A 192 -6.28 -0.73 25.21
C THR A 192 -4.88 -1.23 24.93
N ASP A 193 -4.75 -2.56 24.77
CA ASP A 193 -3.54 -3.17 24.23
C ASP A 193 -3.49 -2.94 22.71
N ILE A 194 -2.72 -1.92 22.30
CA ILE A 194 -2.61 -1.54 20.88
C ILE A 194 -1.91 -2.61 20.04
N TRP A 195 -1.05 -3.46 20.63
CA TRP A 195 -0.44 -4.58 19.94
C TRP A 195 -1.50 -5.63 19.58
N ALA A 196 -2.28 -6.08 20.56
CA ALA A 196 -3.34 -7.06 20.33
C ALA A 196 -4.35 -6.53 19.31
N ALA A 197 -4.77 -5.26 19.45
CA ALA A 197 -5.68 -4.60 18.52
C ALA A 197 -5.12 -4.53 17.10
N ALA A 198 -3.81 -4.22 16.93
CA ALA A 198 -3.15 -4.20 15.63
C ALA A 198 -3.09 -5.58 14.97
N MET A 199 -2.76 -6.62 15.74
CA MET A 199 -2.69 -7.99 15.22
C MET A 199 -4.06 -8.52 14.81
N GLU A 200 -5.11 -8.24 15.58
CA GLU A 200 -6.48 -8.60 15.22
C GLU A 200 -6.95 -7.86 13.95
N LEU A 201 -6.63 -6.57 13.83
CA LEU A 201 -6.98 -5.76 12.65
C LEU A 201 -6.25 -6.27 11.41
N LEU A 202 -4.94 -6.52 11.50
CA LEU A 202 -4.16 -7.07 10.38
C LEU A 202 -4.71 -8.43 9.94
N LYS A 203 -5.05 -9.30 10.91
CA LYS A 203 -5.70 -10.58 10.63
C LYS A 203 -7.05 -10.40 9.92
N ALA A 204 -7.88 -9.47 10.38
CA ALA A 204 -9.18 -9.18 9.75
C ALA A 204 -9.03 -8.72 8.30
N LEU A 205 -8.07 -7.82 8.01
CA LEU A 205 -7.78 -7.36 6.66
C LEU A 205 -7.28 -8.49 5.76
N ARG A 206 -6.39 -9.36 6.26
CA ARG A 206 -5.91 -10.54 5.52
C ARG A 206 -7.03 -11.55 5.19
N HIS A 207 -8.08 -11.59 5.99
CA HIS A 207 -9.26 -12.43 5.74
C HIS A 207 -10.36 -11.72 4.93
N GLY A 208 -10.07 -10.54 4.37
CA GLY A 208 -11.02 -9.83 3.52
C GLY A 208 -12.24 -9.27 4.24
N VAL A 209 -12.16 -9.01 5.56
CA VAL A 209 -13.29 -8.45 6.33
C VAL A 209 -13.64 -7.02 5.88
N LEU A 210 -12.67 -6.28 5.36
CA LEU A 210 -12.92 -5.02 4.64
C LEU A 210 -13.02 -5.31 3.14
N ASP A 211 -14.24 -5.30 2.63
CA ASP A 211 -14.52 -5.60 1.23
C ASP A 211 -13.75 -4.71 0.25
N GLY A 212 -13.18 -5.33 -0.79
CA GLY A 212 -12.39 -4.65 -1.82
C GLY A 212 -11.02 -4.13 -1.36
N CYS A 213 -10.59 -4.44 -0.15
CA CYS A 213 -9.29 -4.04 0.39
C CYS A 213 -8.49 -5.23 0.90
N GLN A 214 -7.17 -5.11 0.86
CA GLN A 214 -6.23 -6.09 1.42
C GLN A 214 -5.05 -5.36 2.08
N PRO A 215 -4.23 -6.02 2.90
CA PRO A 215 -2.95 -5.46 3.33
C PRO A 215 -2.08 -5.12 2.12
N GLU A 216 -1.38 -3.97 2.15
CA GLU A 216 -0.49 -3.57 1.06
C GLU A 216 0.58 -4.63 0.82
N TYR A 217 0.76 -5.07 -0.42
CA TYR A 217 1.70 -6.12 -0.76
C TYR A 217 3.14 -5.74 -0.38
N ARG A 218 3.74 -6.52 0.52
CA ARG A 218 5.13 -6.38 1.02
C ARG A 218 5.41 -5.12 1.85
N ASP A 219 4.39 -4.37 2.23
CA ASP A 219 4.51 -3.21 3.12
C ASP A 219 3.33 -3.16 4.11
N GLU A 220 2.76 -4.32 4.41
CA GLU A 220 1.52 -4.47 5.16
C GLU A 220 1.60 -4.06 6.62
N PHE A 221 2.81 -4.16 7.24
CA PHE A 221 2.96 -3.93 8.67
C PHE A 221 4.33 -3.39 9.05
N GLN A 222 4.35 -2.33 9.86
CA GLN A 222 5.57 -1.74 10.41
C GLN A 222 5.38 -1.34 11.87
N ILE A 223 6.49 -1.23 12.61
CA ILE A 223 6.50 -0.80 14.01
C ILE A 223 7.45 0.38 14.16
N TYR A 224 7.00 1.44 14.83
CA TYR A 224 7.80 2.61 15.11
C TYR A 224 7.85 2.91 16.60
N PHE A 225 9.06 3.17 17.09
CA PHE A 225 9.32 3.69 18.43
C PHE A 225 10.02 5.03 18.27
N THR A 226 9.35 6.11 18.65
CA THR A 226 9.89 7.46 18.48
C THR A 226 9.76 8.26 19.76
N GLU A 227 10.77 9.06 20.05
CA GLU A 227 10.72 10.16 21.00
C GLU A 227 10.44 11.46 20.26
N ASN A 228 9.45 12.21 20.72
CA ASN A 228 8.95 13.39 20.03
C ASN A 228 9.08 14.61 20.93
N HIS A 229 9.68 15.67 20.38
CA HIS A 229 9.76 16.99 20.99
C HIS A 229 8.87 17.92 20.19
N LEU A 230 7.65 18.17 20.72
CA LEU A 230 6.64 18.99 20.06
C LEU A 230 6.68 20.42 20.57
N PHE A 231 6.60 21.36 19.64
CA PHE A 231 6.53 22.79 19.86
C PHE A 231 5.21 23.32 19.30
N ASP A 232 4.39 23.89 20.18
CA ASP A 232 3.15 24.53 19.79
C ASP A 232 3.48 25.90 19.19
N VAL A 233 3.18 26.12 17.93
CA VAL A 233 3.44 27.39 17.24
C VAL A 233 2.34 28.37 17.57
N THR A 234 2.73 29.47 18.17
CA THR A 234 1.84 30.53 18.71
C THR A 234 1.81 31.77 17.85
N GLY A 235 2.67 31.91 16.87
CA GLY A 235 2.72 32.99 15.91
C GLY A 235 3.85 32.83 14.90
N PRO A 236 3.80 33.58 13.79
CA PRO A 236 2.65 34.44 13.37
C PRO A 236 1.37 33.65 13.07
N GLU A 237 0.23 34.31 12.84
CA GLU A 237 -1.09 33.67 12.74
C GLU A 237 -1.17 32.67 11.58
N GLU A 238 -0.58 32.98 10.42
CA GLU A 238 -0.51 32.13 9.24
C GLU A 238 0.34 30.87 9.46
N GLU A 239 1.15 30.86 10.52
CA GLU A 239 2.04 29.77 10.90
C GLU A 239 1.50 28.91 12.06
N LEU A 240 0.27 29.13 12.52
CA LEU A 240 -0.30 28.36 13.62
C LEU A 240 -0.29 26.86 13.32
N GLY A 241 -0.05 26.06 14.35
CA GLY A 241 0.05 24.60 14.26
C GLY A 241 1.12 24.07 15.21
N TYR A 242 1.93 23.13 14.75
CA TYR A 242 3.06 22.67 15.55
C TYR A 242 4.29 22.31 14.70
N ALA A 243 5.44 22.31 15.35
CA ALA A 243 6.66 21.69 14.86
C ALA A 243 7.06 20.55 15.80
N SER A 244 7.57 19.44 15.26
CA SER A 244 8.02 18.32 16.09
C SER A 244 9.34 17.76 15.57
N PHE A 245 10.34 17.66 16.45
CA PHE A 245 11.59 16.96 16.17
C PHE A 245 11.44 15.49 16.56
N ILE A 246 11.67 14.62 15.60
CA ILE A 246 11.56 13.18 15.74
C ILE A 246 12.95 12.60 15.52
N ARG A 247 13.51 11.93 16.52
CA ARG A 247 14.83 11.33 16.42
C ARG A 247 14.84 10.18 15.42
N THR A 248 15.84 10.18 14.54
CA THR A 248 16.07 9.09 13.58
C THR A 248 17.00 8.03 14.15
N VAL A 249 17.04 6.86 13.54
CA VAL A 249 17.94 5.76 13.90
C VAL A 249 19.42 6.13 13.75
N ASN A 250 19.73 7.07 12.87
CA ASN A 250 21.10 7.55 12.62
C ASN A 250 21.53 8.66 13.59
N GLY A 251 20.69 9.01 14.56
CA GLY A 251 20.98 10.02 15.58
C GLY A 251 20.67 11.47 15.19
N GLY A 252 20.29 11.74 13.93
CA GLY A 252 19.75 13.01 13.48
C GLY A 252 18.27 13.18 13.83
N HIS A 253 17.64 14.21 13.28
CA HIS A 253 16.22 14.48 13.48
C HIS A 253 15.50 14.71 12.16
N VAL A 254 14.24 14.26 12.08
CA VAL A 254 13.27 14.77 11.12
C VAL A 254 12.47 15.85 11.82
N LEU A 255 12.39 17.04 11.21
CA LEU A 255 11.47 18.06 11.64
C LEU A 255 10.17 17.91 10.85
N LYS A 256 9.09 17.63 11.58
CA LYS A 256 7.73 17.57 11.07
C LYS A 256 7.03 18.90 11.37
N ARG A 257 6.50 19.53 10.36
CA ARG A 257 5.75 20.78 10.47
C ARG A 257 4.32 20.56 10.01
N LYS A 258 3.34 20.95 10.88
CA LYS A 258 1.91 20.94 10.52
C LYS A 258 1.31 22.33 10.75
N TRP A 259 0.44 22.78 9.83
CA TRP A 259 -0.25 24.04 9.88
C TRP A 259 -1.74 23.82 10.05
N TYR A 260 -2.28 24.25 11.17
CA TYR A 260 -3.71 24.29 11.49
C TYR A 260 -3.94 25.08 12.78
N ALA A 261 -4.99 25.88 12.82
CA ALA A 261 -5.41 26.61 14.02
C ALA A 261 -6.17 25.67 14.98
N GLU A 262 -7.14 24.93 14.44
CA GLU A 262 -8.00 23.97 15.15
C GLU A 262 -7.87 22.57 14.57
N ASP A 263 -8.20 21.57 15.38
CA ASP A 263 -8.16 20.17 14.96
C ASP A 263 -9.15 19.93 13.82
N THR A 264 -8.66 19.36 12.71
CA THR A 264 -9.41 19.20 11.46
C THR A 264 -9.00 17.92 10.72
N PHE A 265 -9.81 17.53 9.74
CA PHE A 265 -9.59 16.38 8.85
C PHE A 265 -8.37 16.57 7.95
N ALA A 266 -8.26 17.72 7.29
CA ALA A 266 -7.19 18.02 6.35
C ALA A 266 -6.20 19.02 6.96
N ARG A 267 -4.90 18.72 6.89
CA ARG A 267 -3.83 19.54 7.45
C ARG A 267 -2.69 19.67 6.46
N ARG A 268 -2.21 20.87 6.26
CA ARG A 268 -0.93 21.05 5.56
C ARG A 268 0.18 20.42 6.40
N GLU A 269 1.01 19.59 5.77
CA GLU A 269 2.16 18.95 6.40
C GLU A 269 3.39 19.06 5.52
N GLN A 270 4.55 19.25 6.17
CA GLN A 270 5.84 19.17 5.52
C GLN A 270 6.86 18.50 6.43
N LEU A 271 7.67 17.63 5.85
CA LEU A 271 8.79 16.97 6.51
C LEU A 271 10.09 17.57 6.02
N PHE A 272 10.98 17.90 6.96
CA PHE A 272 12.35 18.32 6.69
C PHE A 272 13.27 17.22 7.22
N PRO A 273 13.82 16.38 6.34
CA PRO A 273 14.74 15.32 6.73
C PRO A 273 16.09 15.89 7.15
N ASP A 274 16.84 15.09 7.90
CA ASP A 274 18.27 15.29 8.20
C ASP A 274 18.59 16.65 8.86
N VAL A 275 17.72 17.09 9.78
CA VAL A 275 17.97 18.33 10.54
C VAL A 275 19.03 18.06 11.61
N ASP A 276 20.18 18.72 11.47
CA ASP A 276 21.29 18.62 12.41
C ASP A 276 21.12 19.68 13.53
N VAL A 277 20.35 19.34 14.54
CA VAL A 277 20.14 20.18 15.74
C VAL A 277 20.19 19.30 16.99
N ARG A 278 20.94 19.74 17.98
CA ARG A 278 20.98 19.06 19.29
C ARG A 278 19.69 19.31 20.06
N PRO A 279 19.25 18.38 20.93
CA PRO A 279 17.98 18.51 21.66
C PRO A 279 17.81 19.85 22.39
N GLY A 280 18.85 20.41 23.01
CA GLY A 280 18.79 21.72 23.67
C GLY A 280 18.67 22.94 22.73
N GLY A 281 18.84 22.76 21.41
CA GLY A 281 18.81 23.84 20.41
C GLY A 281 17.52 23.88 19.55
N PHE A 282 16.52 23.04 19.83
CA PHE A 282 15.33 22.96 19.00
C PHE A 282 14.52 24.24 18.95
N GLU A 283 14.28 24.87 20.09
CA GLU A 283 13.53 26.13 20.18
C GLU A 283 14.24 27.27 19.46
N GLU A 284 15.57 27.39 19.67
CA GLU A 284 16.41 28.36 18.98
C GLU A 284 16.36 28.17 17.46
N TYR A 285 16.46 26.91 16.99
CA TYR A 285 16.35 26.60 15.57
C TYR A 285 15.01 27.06 14.98
N LEU A 286 13.89 26.78 15.67
CA LEU A 286 12.55 27.18 15.20
C LEU A 286 12.41 28.71 15.16
N ARG A 287 12.96 29.41 16.15
CA ARG A 287 12.92 30.87 16.22
C ARG A 287 13.83 31.52 15.16
N GLU A 288 15.07 31.07 15.05
CA GLU A 288 16.09 31.79 14.24
C GLU A 288 16.09 31.35 12.78
N LYS A 289 15.85 30.07 12.50
CA LYS A 289 15.87 29.55 11.12
C LYS A 289 14.50 29.53 10.46
N MET A 290 13.43 29.44 11.25
CA MET A 290 12.07 29.36 10.71
C MET A 290 11.20 30.59 11.04
N GLY A 291 11.66 31.52 11.88
CA GLY A 291 10.90 32.73 12.26
C GLY A 291 9.67 32.46 13.11
N LEU A 292 9.62 31.31 13.80
CA LEU A 292 8.42 30.88 14.53
C LEU A 292 8.46 31.31 15.99
N GLN A 293 7.32 31.75 16.49
CA GLN A 293 7.08 31.90 17.93
C GLN A 293 6.49 30.58 18.44
N VAL A 294 7.15 29.96 19.41
CA VAL A 294 6.78 28.61 19.84
C VAL A 294 6.67 28.53 21.37
N ARG A 295 5.84 27.58 21.81
CA ARG A 295 5.78 27.14 23.21
C ARG A 295 6.21 25.68 23.25
N THR A 296 7.26 25.38 24.01
CA THR A 296 7.75 24.02 24.20
C THR A 296 6.72 23.22 24.97
N MET A 297 6.40 22.02 24.46
CA MET A 297 5.47 21.08 25.09
C MET A 297 6.24 19.93 25.74
N PRO A 298 5.62 19.23 26.74
CA PRO A 298 6.25 18.05 27.34
C PRO A 298 6.64 17.01 26.30
N PRO A 299 7.88 16.51 26.28
CA PRO A 299 8.28 15.46 25.36
C PRO A 299 7.58 14.14 25.68
N PHE A 300 7.29 13.36 24.64
CA PHE A 300 6.59 12.11 24.79
C PHE A 300 7.21 10.99 23.91
N ARG A 301 7.04 9.77 24.34
CA ARG A 301 7.32 8.58 23.56
C ARG A 301 6.07 8.14 22.82
N ARG A 302 6.23 7.80 21.53
CA ARG A 302 5.18 7.17 20.73
C ARG A 302 5.60 5.77 20.31
N VAL A 303 4.73 4.81 20.55
CA VAL A 303 4.74 3.50 19.91
C VAL A 303 3.64 3.50 18.87
N ARG A 304 3.96 3.13 17.64
CA ARG A 304 3.02 3.04 16.51
C ARG A 304 3.09 1.68 15.89
N TYR A 305 1.94 1.05 15.73
CA TYR A 305 1.75 -0.08 14.82
C TYR A 305 1.06 0.44 13.58
N ASP A 306 1.74 0.30 12.46
CA ASP A 306 1.36 0.85 11.17
C ASP A 306 0.92 -0.29 10.26
N ILE A 307 -0.35 -0.29 9.85
CA ILE A 307 -0.94 -1.26 8.95
C ILE A 307 -1.29 -0.52 7.67
N GLN A 308 -0.69 -0.94 6.55
CA GLN A 308 -1.03 -0.41 5.24
C GLN A 308 -2.13 -1.26 4.62
N CYS A 309 -3.19 -0.61 4.16
CA CYS A 309 -4.35 -1.21 3.51
C CYS A 309 -4.48 -0.68 2.09
N GLU A 310 -4.54 -1.57 1.10
CA GLU A 310 -4.62 -1.23 -0.32
C GLU A 310 -5.99 -1.58 -0.88
N SER A 311 -6.64 -0.63 -1.55
CA SER A 311 -7.83 -0.89 -2.33
C SER A 311 -7.49 -1.67 -3.60
N MET A 312 -8.16 -2.80 -3.81
CA MET A 312 -7.99 -3.62 -5.01
C MET A 312 -8.67 -2.99 -6.23
N VAL A 313 -9.57 -2.03 -6.04
CA VAL A 313 -10.29 -1.35 -7.11
C VAL A 313 -9.49 -0.16 -7.63
N THR A 314 -9.05 0.72 -6.76
CA THR A 314 -8.43 2.00 -7.12
C THR A 314 -6.91 1.98 -6.99
N GLY A 315 -6.34 1.07 -6.19
CA GLY A 315 -4.93 1.07 -5.80
C GLY A 315 -4.59 2.16 -4.78
N HIS A 316 -5.60 2.81 -4.18
CA HIS A 316 -5.35 3.76 -3.10
C HIS A 316 -4.87 3.01 -1.85
N ILE A 317 -3.88 3.57 -1.18
CA ILE A 317 -3.24 2.98 0.00
C ILE A 317 -3.54 3.89 1.19
N TYR A 318 -4.11 3.28 2.21
CA TYR A 318 -4.47 3.92 3.47
C TYR A 318 -3.68 3.31 4.61
N GLY A 319 -3.07 4.15 5.45
CA GLY A 319 -2.45 3.72 6.69
C GLY A 319 -3.49 3.69 7.80
N ILE A 320 -3.57 2.57 8.52
CA ILE A 320 -4.33 2.44 9.76
C ILE A 320 -3.31 2.29 10.87
N PHE A 321 -3.20 3.31 11.70
CA PHE A 321 -2.16 3.42 12.72
C PHE A 321 -2.74 3.28 14.11
N LEU A 322 -2.18 2.40 14.92
CA LEU A 322 -2.49 2.32 16.33
C LEU A 322 -1.34 2.93 17.13
N ASP A 323 -1.60 4.09 17.71
CA ASP A 323 -0.63 4.88 18.47
C ASP A 323 -0.87 4.75 19.97
N HIS A 324 0.22 4.62 20.72
CA HIS A 324 0.27 4.85 22.15
C HIS A 324 1.32 5.92 22.45
N CYS A 325 0.88 7.07 22.94
CA CYS A 325 1.75 8.16 23.33
C CYS A 325 1.76 8.28 24.86
N SER A 326 2.95 8.30 25.49
CA SER A 326 3.13 8.51 26.92
C SER A 326 4.15 9.61 27.19
N LEU A 327 3.87 10.50 28.14
CA LEU A 327 4.81 11.56 28.51
C LEU A 327 6.06 10.97 29.15
N LEU A 328 7.23 11.55 28.89
CA LEU A 328 8.48 11.06 29.47
C LEU A 328 8.53 11.33 30.97
N ALA A 329 8.00 12.48 31.42
CA ALA A 329 7.99 12.92 32.83
C ALA A 329 6.82 12.33 33.65
N ALA A 330 5.75 11.86 33.00
CA ALA A 330 4.54 11.34 33.66
C ALA A 330 3.94 10.23 32.79
N ARG A 331 4.44 9.01 32.96
CA ARG A 331 4.14 7.85 32.09
C ARG A 331 2.69 7.36 32.16
N ASP A 332 1.96 7.74 33.19
CA ASP A 332 0.53 7.51 33.40
C ASP A 332 -0.36 8.44 32.56
N LEU A 333 0.19 9.57 32.10
CA LEU A 333 -0.51 10.47 31.17
C LEU A 333 -0.29 9.98 29.75
N VAL A 334 -1.31 9.33 29.21
CA VAL A 334 -1.27 8.63 27.93
C VAL A 334 -2.38 9.07 26.99
N LEU A 335 -2.09 9.00 25.70
CA LEU A 335 -3.06 9.11 24.62
C LEU A 335 -2.89 7.89 23.73
N SER A 336 -3.95 7.06 23.62
CA SER A 336 -4.01 5.96 22.65
C SER A 336 -5.02 6.31 21.56
N GLN A 337 -4.63 6.17 20.30
CA GLN A 337 -5.47 6.52 19.15
C GLN A 337 -5.31 5.49 18.04
N CYS A 338 -6.39 5.27 17.30
CA CYS A 338 -6.33 4.72 15.96
C CYS A 338 -6.46 5.89 14.96
N GLU A 339 -5.63 5.91 13.92
CA GLU A 339 -5.65 6.93 12.86
C GLU A 339 -5.87 6.23 11.52
N LEU A 340 -6.69 6.80 10.64
CA LEU A 340 -6.83 6.40 9.24
C LEU A 340 -6.32 7.54 8.38
N GLU A 341 -5.29 7.30 7.57
CA GLU A 341 -4.61 8.33 6.76
C GLU A 341 -4.48 7.87 5.32
N TYR A 342 -4.80 8.75 4.33
CA TYR A 342 -4.43 8.49 2.94
C TYR A 342 -2.92 8.66 2.75
N ARG A 343 -2.30 7.62 2.15
CA ARG A 343 -0.83 7.60 1.96
C ARG A 343 -0.42 7.93 0.53
N ARG A 344 -0.91 7.17 -0.42
CA ARG A 344 -0.53 7.20 -1.84
C ARG A 344 -1.46 6.32 -2.65
N SER A 345 -1.31 6.34 -3.95
CA SER A 345 -2.00 5.43 -4.87
C SER A 345 -1.01 4.66 -5.70
N ARG A 346 -1.19 3.36 -5.81
CA ARG A 346 -0.44 2.47 -6.69
C ARG A 346 -1.23 2.26 -7.96
N SER A 347 -1.00 3.07 -8.98
CA SER A 347 -1.75 2.97 -10.23
C SER A 347 -0.99 3.58 -11.40
N PHE A 348 -1.20 3.01 -12.60
CA PHE A 348 -0.87 3.62 -13.88
C PHE A 348 -2.07 4.39 -14.47
N LEU A 349 -3.23 4.28 -13.83
CA LEU A 349 -4.46 4.96 -14.24
C LEU A 349 -4.57 6.29 -13.53
N ASP A 350 -5.26 7.23 -14.17
CA ASP A 350 -5.61 8.49 -13.53
C ASP A 350 -6.84 8.28 -12.64
N HIS A 351 -6.76 8.83 -11.44
CA HIS A 351 -7.85 8.87 -10.47
C HIS A 351 -8.06 10.31 -10.02
N ASP A 352 -9.28 10.67 -9.65
CA ASP A 352 -9.53 11.99 -9.11
C ASP A 352 -9.48 12.01 -7.56
N GLN A 353 -9.38 13.21 -7.01
CA GLN A 353 -9.32 13.40 -5.56
C GLN A 353 -10.62 12.98 -4.86
N ASN A 354 -11.77 13.05 -5.54
CA ASN A 354 -13.05 12.68 -4.96
C ASN A 354 -13.16 11.16 -4.78
N GLU A 355 -12.54 10.37 -5.63
CA GLU A 355 -12.47 8.91 -5.46
C GLU A 355 -11.72 8.54 -4.18
N VAL A 356 -10.58 9.21 -3.91
CA VAL A 356 -9.81 9.03 -2.67
C VAL A 356 -10.66 9.37 -1.44
N LEU A 357 -11.35 10.52 -1.46
CA LEU A 357 -12.16 10.98 -0.34
C LEU A 357 -13.36 10.05 -0.09
N ALA A 358 -14.06 9.64 -1.13
CA ALA A 358 -15.21 8.73 -1.01
C ALA A 358 -14.80 7.35 -0.46
N GLU A 359 -13.68 6.82 -0.95
CA GLU A 359 -13.18 5.53 -0.46
C GLU A 359 -12.65 5.63 0.97
N MET A 360 -11.93 6.71 1.31
CA MET A 360 -11.47 6.96 2.67
C MET A 360 -12.64 7.06 3.67
N GLU A 361 -13.75 7.72 3.29
CA GLU A 361 -14.94 7.80 4.13
C GLU A 361 -15.59 6.42 4.31
N ARG A 362 -15.67 5.59 3.26
CA ARG A 362 -16.15 4.20 3.35
C ARG A 362 -15.31 3.37 4.33
N ILE A 363 -13.98 3.46 4.21
CA ILE A 363 -13.06 2.76 5.11
C ILE A 363 -13.18 3.29 6.54
N SER A 364 -13.35 4.61 6.70
CA SER A 364 -13.54 5.26 8.00
C SER A 364 -14.79 4.75 8.72
N HIS A 365 -15.92 4.61 8.03
CA HIS A 365 -17.14 4.03 8.61
C HIS A 365 -16.93 2.57 9.03
N TRP A 366 -16.35 1.76 8.15
CA TRP A 366 -16.04 0.37 8.48
C TRP A 366 -15.12 0.28 9.72
N LEU A 367 -14.08 1.12 9.78
CA LEU A 367 -13.13 1.13 10.90
C LEU A 367 -13.80 1.55 12.20
N GLN A 368 -14.69 2.55 12.16
CA GLN A 368 -15.52 2.96 13.28
C GLN A 368 -16.33 1.79 13.84
N ASP A 369 -17.06 1.10 12.97
CA ASP A 369 -17.89 -0.05 13.34
C ASP A 369 -17.04 -1.20 13.90
N TYR A 370 -15.89 -1.47 13.25
CA TYR A 370 -14.94 -2.51 13.67
C TYR A 370 -14.39 -2.25 15.08
N LEU A 371 -13.96 -1.02 15.37
CA LEU A 371 -13.43 -0.63 16.67
C LEU A 371 -14.51 -0.60 17.75
N THR A 372 -15.69 -0.08 17.41
CA THR A 372 -16.83 0.00 18.33
C THR A 372 -17.34 -1.38 18.74
N ALA A 373 -17.47 -2.30 17.80
CA ALA A 373 -17.89 -3.68 18.06
C ALA A 373 -16.95 -4.45 19.02
N ARG A 374 -15.71 -3.97 19.15
CA ARG A 374 -14.68 -4.50 20.07
C ARG A 374 -14.54 -3.71 21.38
N GLY A 375 -15.36 -2.67 21.55
CA GLY A 375 -15.28 -1.79 22.71
C GLY A 375 -14.00 -0.93 22.77
N LEU A 376 -13.30 -0.78 21.64
CA LEU A 376 -12.03 -0.03 21.56
C LEU A 376 -12.23 1.47 21.41
N THR A 377 -13.33 1.91 20.82
CA THR A 377 -13.69 3.33 20.67
C THR A 377 -15.20 3.52 20.67
N GLN A 378 -15.67 4.76 20.83
CA GLN A 378 -17.09 5.11 20.75
C GLN A 378 -17.38 5.94 19.51
N GLU A 379 -16.47 6.86 19.14
CA GLU A 379 -16.70 7.81 18.06
C GLU A 379 -15.41 8.24 17.34
N ARG A 380 -15.59 8.75 16.13
CA ARG A 380 -14.56 9.41 15.34
C ARG A 380 -14.31 10.82 15.92
N THR A 381 -13.05 11.26 15.91
CA THR A 381 -12.62 12.55 16.44
C THR A 381 -11.54 13.18 15.55
N TYR A 382 -11.21 14.44 15.79
CA TYR A 382 -10.02 15.10 15.24
C TYR A 382 -9.01 15.46 16.33
N TYR A 383 -9.24 15.03 17.59
CA TYR A 383 -8.37 15.30 18.71
C TYR A 383 -6.93 14.95 18.43
N SER A 384 -6.03 15.93 18.54
CA SER A 384 -4.64 15.78 18.13
C SER A 384 -3.69 15.58 19.31
N LYS A 385 -2.49 15.08 19.03
CA LYS A 385 -1.39 15.03 20.01
C LYS A 385 -1.02 16.42 20.54
N ARG A 386 -1.16 17.48 19.69
CA ARG A 386 -1.00 18.89 20.12
C ARG A 386 -2.03 19.27 21.17
N THR A 387 -3.30 18.98 20.92
CA THR A 387 -4.41 19.28 21.84
C THR A 387 -4.25 18.50 23.13
N PHE A 388 -3.93 17.20 23.04
CA PHE A 388 -3.62 16.40 24.23
C PHE A 388 -2.54 17.04 25.11
N LEU A 389 -1.42 17.46 24.54
CA LEU A 389 -0.34 18.09 25.30
C LEU A 389 -0.76 19.44 25.89
N ARG A 390 -1.57 20.22 25.18
CA ARG A 390 -2.15 21.47 25.71
C ARG A 390 -3.05 21.22 26.94
N ASP A 391 -3.91 20.21 26.84
CA ASP A 391 -4.82 19.84 27.93
C ASP A 391 -4.04 19.33 29.16
N VAL A 392 -2.99 18.53 28.91
CA VAL A 392 -2.10 18.06 30.00
C VAL A 392 -1.43 19.25 30.69
N VAL A 393 -0.86 20.21 29.95
CA VAL A 393 -0.20 21.38 30.55
C VAL A 393 -1.20 22.28 31.26
N ALA A 394 -2.42 22.38 30.77
CA ALA A 394 -3.49 23.12 31.42
C ALA A 394 -3.89 22.50 32.77
N ALA A 395 -4.00 21.15 32.81
CA ALA A 395 -4.35 20.41 34.01
C ALA A 395 -3.17 20.24 35.01
N ARG A 396 -1.94 20.15 34.46
CA ARG A 396 -0.69 19.89 35.21
C ARG A 396 0.39 20.89 34.76
N PRO A 397 0.31 22.18 35.24
CA PRO A 397 1.29 23.23 34.87
C PRO A 397 2.75 22.90 35.26
N ASP A 398 2.92 22.04 36.27
CA ASP A 398 4.21 21.53 36.70
C ASP A 398 4.96 20.68 35.66
N LEU A 399 4.26 20.12 34.65
CA LEU A 399 4.81 19.39 33.55
C LEU A 399 5.23 20.25 32.34
N ALA A 400 4.88 21.56 32.36
CA ALA A 400 5.36 22.50 31.36
C ALA A 400 6.90 22.58 31.45
N PRO A 401 7.65 22.41 30.34
CA PRO A 401 9.09 22.60 30.36
C PRO A 401 9.46 23.99 30.87
N ALA A 402 10.51 24.08 31.70
CA ALA A 402 11.02 25.37 32.18
C ALA A 402 11.40 26.27 30.98
N ARG A 403 11.06 27.52 31.06
CA ARG A 403 11.39 28.55 30.06
C ARG A 403 12.90 28.81 30.03
#